data_11e953e09ade09184b27d7a334986474
#
_entry.id   11e953e09ade09184b27d7a334986474
#
_cell.length_a   1.000
_cell.length_b   1.000
_cell.length_c   1.000
_cell.angle_alpha   90.00
_cell.angle_beta   90.00
_cell.angle_gamma   90.00
#
_symmetry.space_group_name_H-M   'P 1'
#
loop_
_entity.id
_entity.type
_entity.pdbx_description
1 polymer ?
#
loop_
_entity_poly.entity_id
_entity_poly.type
_entity_poly.pdbx_seq_one_letter_code
_entity_poly.pdbx_strand_id
1 'polypeptide(L)'
;MPYNHGVYNQEQETSLTTPIQGTAGLQVIFGTAPIHLAADPAAAVNKPVVCYSFAECQQAMGYSDDFENFTLCQSMDACFRVFNVAPIILVNVLDPSKSSHTTQNAEEECAVADGAVAYAKQFVLLDTIVVKNADATLVAGSDYVATHAEDGTVTITILSEAAKEAETLKVASTSLKPDGVTAADIVGGVDALTGKETGLELVRQIYPRFGMTPGILMAPGWSHNPTVAAALQAKTEG
;
A
#
# COMPACT_ATOMS: atom_id res chain seq x y z
N MET A 1 -22.75 -51.23 -51.91
CA MET A 1 -22.22 -50.19 -51.05
C MET A 1 -23.38 -49.31 -50.66
N PRO A 2 -23.68 -49.16 -49.36
CA PRO A 2 -24.76 -48.27 -48.94
C PRO A 2 -24.24 -46.82 -49.02
N TYR A 3 -24.95 -45.99 -49.75
CA TYR A 3 -24.77 -44.56 -49.83
C TYR A 3 -25.33 -43.93 -48.55
N ASN A 4 -24.48 -43.41 -47.68
CA ASN A 4 -24.89 -42.63 -46.54
C ASN A 4 -25.14 -41.19 -47.00
N HIS A 5 -26.42 -40.82 -47.10
CA HIS A 5 -26.83 -39.43 -47.25
C HIS A 5 -27.04 -38.85 -45.86
N GLY A 6 -26.17 -37.91 -45.48
CA GLY A 6 -26.27 -37.18 -44.20
C GLY A 6 -25.54 -35.87 -44.30
N VAL A 7 -26.08 -34.84 -43.63
CA VAL A 7 -25.37 -33.59 -43.39
C VAL A 7 -24.50 -33.82 -42.17
N TYR A 8 -23.17 -33.83 -42.39
CA TYR A 8 -22.21 -33.94 -41.27
C TYR A 8 -21.84 -32.53 -40.83
N ASN A 9 -22.45 -32.10 -39.72
CA ASN A 9 -22.04 -30.88 -39.04
C ASN A 9 -20.84 -31.20 -38.13
N GLN A 10 -19.71 -30.61 -38.41
CA GLN A 10 -18.60 -30.60 -37.50
C GLN A 10 -18.64 -29.27 -36.74
N GLU A 11 -19.07 -29.30 -35.47
CA GLU A 11 -18.97 -28.16 -34.60
C GLU A 11 -17.50 -28.01 -34.21
N GLN A 12 -16.88 -26.93 -34.67
CA GLN A 12 -15.61 -26.46 -34.12
C GLN A 12 -15.93 -25.55 -32.94
N GLU A 13 -15.28 -25.81 -31.82
CA GLU A 13 -15.31 -24.87 -30.70
C GLU A 13 -14.85 -23.49 -31.20
N THR A 14 -15.76 -22.53 -31.15
CA THR A 14 -15.41 -21.14 -31.39
C THR A 14 -14.49 -20.71 -30.25
N SER A 15 -13.20 -20.54 -30.50
CA SER A 15 -12.32 -19.90 -29.55
C SER A 15 -12.81 -18.46 -29.39
N LEU A 16 -13.54 -18.21 -28.31
CA LEU A 16 -13.84 -16.87 -27.86
C LEU A 16 -12.52 -16.25 -27.43
N THR A 17 -11.84 -15.58 -28.36
CA THR A 17 -10.84 -14.59 -27.98
C THR A 17 -11.59 -13.55 -27.15
N THR A 18 -11.34 -13.52 -25.85
CA THR A 18 -11.80 -12.43 -24.98
C THR A 18 -11.41 -11.13 -25.68
N PRO A 19 -12.36 -10.22 -25.95
CA PRO A 19 -12.02 -8.95 -26.57
C PRO A 19 -10.97 -8.28 -25.67
N ILE A 20 -9.86 -7.87 -26.27
CA ILE A 20 -8.86 -7.02 -25.59
C ILE A 20 -9.63 -5.77 -25.21
N GLN A 21 -9.99 -5.61 -23.94
CA GLN A 21 -10.54 -4.37 -23.45
C GLN A 21 -9.47 -3.30 -23.68
N GLY A 22 -9.76 -2.35 -24.55
CA GLY A 22 -8.87 -1.23 -24.80
C GLY A 22 -8.69 -0.45 -23.50
N THR A 23 -7.53 -0.61 -22.87
CA THR A 23 -7.17 0.09 -21.63
C THR A 23 -6.47 1.42 -21.91
N ALA A 24 -6.86 2.09 -23.02
CA ALA A 24 -6.25 3.35 -23.45
C ALA A 24 -6.28 4.46 -22.37
N GLY A 25 -7.15 4.35 -21.39
CA GLY A 25 -7.25 5.26 -20.25
C GLY A 25 -6.74 4.67 -18.92
N LEU A 26 -6.10 3.49 -18.92
CA LEU A 26 -5.62 2.89 -17.68
C LEU A 26 -4.54 3.76 -17.02
N GLN A 27 -4.84 4.23 -15.84
CA GLN A 27 -3.97 5.06 -15.04
C GLN A 27 -3.07 4.20 -14.17
N VAL A 28 -1.77 4.46 -14.21
CA VAL A 28 -0.78 3.88 -13.29
C VAL A 28 -0.17 5.00 -12.46
N ILE A 29 -0.35 4.93 -11.17
CA ILE A 29 -0.10 6.03 -10.25
C ILE A 29 0.95 5.61 -9.23
N PHE A 30 2.04 6.38 -9.16
CA PHE A 30 3.17 6.16 -8.25
C PHE A 30 3.14 7.21 -7.15
N GLY A 31 3.40 6.79 -5.92
CA GLY A 31 3.41 7.72 -4.78
C GLY A 31 3.53 7.01 -3.45
N THR A 32 3.08 7.68 -2.40
CA THR A 32 3.08 7.20 -1.02
C THR A 32 1.67 6.83 -0.58
N ALA A 33 1.54 5.78 0.22
CA ALA A 33 0.27 5.32 0.79
C ALA A 33 0.40 5.07 2.30
N PRO A 34 -0.67 5.23 3.09
CA PRO A 34 -0.69 4.97 4.52
C PRO A 34 -0.79 3.46 4.81
N ILE A 35 0.23 2.71 4.41
CA ILE A 35 0.24 1.24 4.50
C ILE A 35 0.10 0.69 5.91
N HIS A 36 0.36 1.50 6.95
CA HIS A 36 0.09 1.15 8.35
C HIS A 36 -1.42 0.92 8.60
N LEU A 37 -2.29 1.46 7.74
CA LEU A 37 -3.75 1.25 7.75
C LEU A 37 -4.21 0.16 6.77
N ALA A 38 -3.29 -0.42 6.00
CA ALA A 38 -3.61 -1.48 5.05
C ALA A 38 -3.81 -2.82 5.76
N ALA A 39 -4.54 -3.75 5.12
CA ALA A 39 -4.74 -5.10 5.65
C ALA A 39 -3.42 -5.90 5.74
N ASP A 40 -2.49 -5.68 4.80
CA ASP A 40 -1.14 -6.26 4.79
C ASP A 40 -0.14 -5.19 4.33
N PRO A 41 0.50 -4.47 5.28
CA PRO A 41 1.47 -3.42 4.97
C PRO A 41 2.62 -3.87 4.07
N ALA A 42 3.11 -5.10 4.24
CA ALA A 42 4.24 -5.62 3.47
C ALA A 42 3.86 -5.97 2.02
N ALA A 43 2.60 -6.36 1.77
CA ALA A 43 2.13 -6.69 0.43
C ALA A 43 1.99 -5.47 -0.48
N ALA A 44 1.82 -4.27 0.10
CA ALA A 44 1.56 -3.03 -0.63
C ALA A 44 2.83 -2.31 -1.13
N VAL A 45 4.03 -2.79 -0.80
CA VAL A 45 5.29 -2.07 -1.03
C VAL A 45 5.93 -2.49 -2.35
N ASN A 46 6.20 -1.50 -3.23
CA ASN A 46 6.86 -1.72 -4.52
C ASN A 46 6.24 -2.90 -5.31
N LYS A 47 4.91 -2.91 -5.37
CA LYS A 47 4.13 -3.86 -6.18
C LYS A 47 2.97 -3.12 -6.85
N PRO A 48 2.75 -3.30 -8.15
CA PRO A 48 1.54 -2.82 -8.79
C PRO A 48 0.31 -3.54 -8.25
N VAL A 49 -0.70 -2.77 -7.82
CA VAL A 49 -2.00 -3.26 -7.34
C VAL A 49 -3.10 -2.68 -8.21
N VAL A 50 -3.90 -3.55 -8.83
CA VAL A 50 -5.08 -3.14 -9.59
C VAL A 50 -6.24 -2.97 -8.63
N CYS A 51 -6.94 -1.87 -8.75
CA CYS A 51 -8.12 -1.56 -7.96
C CYS A 51 -9.32 -1.26 -8.88
N TYR A 52 -10.43 -1.90 -8.62
CA TYR A 52 -11.70 -1.69 -9.32
C TYR A 52 -12.69 -0.88 -8.48
N SER A 53 -12.40 -0.69 -7.19
CA SER A 53 -13.23 0.06 -6.26
C SER A 53 -12.40 0.77 -5.20
N PHE A 54 -13.01 1.78 -4.56
CA PHE A 54 -12.40 2.49 -3.44
C PHE A 54 -12.06 1.54 -2.28
N ALA A 55 -12.98 0.62 -1.96
CA ALA A 55 -12.79 -0.35 -0.87
C ALA A 55 -11.59 -1.28 -1.11
N GLU A 56 -11.38 -1.74 -2.35
CA GLU A 56 -10.20 -2.53 -2.70
C GLU A 56 -8.90 -1.75 -2.52
N CYS A 57 -8.88 -0.48 -2.96
CA CYS A 57 -7.74 0.40 -2.73
C CYS A 57 -7.45 0.60 -1.24
N GLN A 58 -8.48 0.91 -0.47
CA GLN A 58 -8.37 1.13 0.98
C GLN A 58 -7.86 -0.11 1.69
N GLN A 59 -8.34 -1.28 1.32
CA GLN A 59 -7.87 -2.55 1.90
C GLN A 59 -6.40 -2.82 1.55
N ALA A 60 -6.00 -2.55 0.31
CA ALA A 60 -4.65 -2.85 -0.19
C ALA A 60 -3.59 -1.83 0.25
N MET A 61 -3.94 -0.54 0.31
CA MET A 61 -2.99 0.56 0.49
C MET A 61 -3.20 1.36 1.78
N GLY A 62 -4.35 1.14 2.48
CA GLY A 62 -4.82 2.09 3.48
C GLY A 62 -5.41 3.35 2.84
N TYR A 63 -6.01 4.21 3.64
CA TYR A 63 -6.51 5.51 3.18
C TYR A 63 -6.45 6.54 4.32
N SER A 64 -6.06 7.76 3.97
CA SER A 64 -6.07 8.93 4.83
C SER A 64 -6.36 10.17 3.99
N ASP A 65 -7.01 11.16 4.57
CA ASP A 65 -7.23 12.47 3.94
C ASP A 65 -5.97 13.36 4.00
N ASP A 66 -4.88 12.86 4.57
CA ASP A 66 -3.55 13.51 4.57
C ASP A 66 -2.86 13.29 3.21
N PHE A 67 -3.27 14.08 2.22
CA PHE A 67 -2.78 13.96 0.84
C PHE A 67 -1.35 14.50 0.67
N GLU A 68 -0.85 15.28 1.63
CA GLU A 68 0.51 15.79 1.63
C GLU A 68 1.52 14.67 1.90
N ASN A 69 1.23 13.85 2.91
CA ASN A 69 2.05 12.70 3.27
C ASN A 69 1.76 11.46 2.40
N PHE A 70 0.51 11.28 1.97
CA PHE A 70 0.06 10.09 1.24
C PHE A 70 -0.55 10.44 -0.11
N THR A 71 0.31 10.70 -1.09
CA THR A 71 -0.08 11.24 -2.40
C THR A 71 -0.97 10.32 -3.22
N LEU A 72 -0.93 8.99 -3.00
CA LEU A 72 -1.84 8.05 -3.65
C LEU A 72 -3.29 8.21 -3.19
N CYS A 73 -3.52 8.63 -1.94
CA CYS A 73 -4.86 8.82 -1.40
C CYS A 73 -5.64 9.90 -2.15
N GLN A 74 -4.98 10.98 -2.59
CA GLN A 74 -5.59 12.00 -3.43
C GLN A 74 -6.13 11.42 -4.75
N SER A 75 -5.36 10.52 -5.37
CA SER A 75 -5.78 9.87 -6.61
C SER A 75 -6.89 8.84 -6.38
N MET A 76 -6.86 8.13 -5.25
CA MET A 76 -7.92 7.21 -4.86
C MET A 76 -9.25 7.97 -4.68
N ASP A 77 -9.22 9.09 -3.97
CA ASP A 77 -10.38 9.96 -3.77
C ASP A 77 -10.91 10.49 -5.11
N ALA A 78 -10.04 11.11 -5.91
CA ALA A 78 -10.42 11.67 -7.21
C ALA A 78 -11.01 10.61 -8.14
N CYS A 79 -10.32 9.46 -8.31
CA CYS A 79 -10.75 8.45 -9.27
C CYS A 79 -12.07 7.78 -8.86
N PHE A 80 -12.22 7.36 -7.60
CA PHE A 80 -13.37 6.56 -7.21
C PHE A 80 -14.52 7.37 -6.63
N ARG A 81 -14.24 8.43 -5.84
CA ARG A 81 -15.31 9.19 -5.18
C ARG A 81 -15.81 10.35 -6.01
N VAL A 82 -14.93 11.01 -6.80
CA VAL A 82 -15.30 12.20 -7.57
C VAL A 82 -15.67 11.82 -9.01
N PHE A 83 -14.81 11.10 -9.72
CA PHE A 83 -14.96 10.87 -11.17
C PHE A 83 -15.45 9.49 -11.54
N ASN A 84 -15.54 8.55 -10.60
CA ASN A 84 -15.95 7.15 -10.82
C ASN A 84 -15.16 6.47 -11.97
N VAL A 85 -13.84 6.60 -11.93
CA VAL A 85 -12.92 6.01 -12.91
C VAL A 85 -12.31 4.73 -12.34
N ALA A 86 -12.50 3.62 -13.03
CA ALA A 86 -11.92 2.32 -12.71
C ALA A 86 -11.68 1.51 -14.01
N PRO A 87 -10.72 0.57 -14.03
CA PRO A 87 -9.72 0.31 -12.98
C PRO A 87 -8.59 1.34 -12.97
N ILE A 88 -7.89 1.42 -11.83
CA ILE A 88 -6.60 2.12 -11.72
C ILE A 88 -5.54 1.16 -11.16
N ILE A 89 -4.27 1.45 -11.41
CA ILE A 89 -3.15 0.73 -10.81
C ILE A 89 -2.38 1.67 -9.90
N LEU A 90 -2.20 1.25 -8.66
CA LEU A 90 -1.44 1.98 -7.65
C LEU A 90 -0.10 1.29 -7.38
N VAL A 91 0.94 2.09 -7.20
CA VAL A 91 2.27 1.63 -6.81
C VAL A 91 2.77 2.50 -5.66
N ASN A 92 2.78 1.95 -4.46
CA ASN A 92 3.35 2.61 -3.29
C ASN A 92 4.85 2.35 -3.21
N VAL A 93 5.64 3.42 -3.06
CA VAL A 93 7.10 3.37 -2.92
C VAL A 93 7.58 3.56 -1.48
N LEU A 94 6.68 3.92 -0.55
CA LEU A 94 7.00 4.03 0.87
C LEU A 94 7.25 2.64 1.43
N ASP A 95 8.52 2.33 1.72
CA ASP A 95 9.00 0.98 2.08
C ASP A 95 9.49 0.96 3.53
N PRO A 96 8.77 0.32 4.46
CA PRO A 96 9.15 0.27 5.87
C PRO A 96 10.44 -0.53 6.14
N SER A 97 10.96 -1.27 5.16
CA SER A 97 12.25 -1.92 5.27
C SER A 97 13.43 -0.97 5.13
N LYS A 98 13.19 0.24 4.58
CA LYS A 98 14.20 1.30 4.46
C LYS A 98 14.21 2.16 5.72
N SER A 99 15.36 2.32 6.35
CA SER A 99 15.52 3.18 7.53
C SER A 99 15.23 4.67 7.27
N SER A 100 15.36 5.13 6.00
CA SER A 100 14.96 6.49 5.61
C SER A 100 13.44 6.68 5.60
N HIS A 101 12.66 5.62 5.44
CA HIS A 101 11.20 5.66 5.36
C HIS A 101 10.51 5.30 6.69
N THR A 102 11.29 5.16 7.76
CA THR A 102 10.79 4.84 9.09
C THR A 102 11.44 5.71 10.17
N THR A 103 10.75 5.87 11.27
CA THR A 103 11.25 6.49 12.49
C THR A 103 11.10 5.49 13.63
N GLN A 104 12.20 5.22 14.32
CA GLN A 104 12.16 4.42 15.54
C GLN A 104 11.71 5.31 16.69
N ASN A 105 10.55 5.01 17.27
CA ASN A 105 10.07 5.66 18.49
C ASN A 105 10.71 4.95 19.67
N ALA A 106 11.61 5.66 20.35
CA ALA A 106 12.27 5.15 21.55
C ALA A 106 11.23 4.82 22.63
N GLU A 107 11.61 3.93 23.55
CA GLU A 107 10.78 3.56 24.69
C GLU A 107 10.43 4.81 25.51
N GLU A 108 9.15 5.05 25.71
CA GLU A 108 8.61 6.13 26.53
C GLU A 108 7.57 5.62 27.52
N GLU A 109 7.47 6.27 28.68
CA GLU A 109 6.48 5.94 29.69
C GLU A 109 5.14 6.57 29.33
N CYS A 110 4.12 5.75 29.26
CA CYS A 110 2.75 6.15 28.95
C CYS A 110 1.83 5.79 30.13
N ALA A 111 0.98 6.72 30.54
CA ALA A 111 0.02 6.49 31.61
C ALA A 111 -1.07 5.49 31.18
N VAL A 112 -1.46 4.60 32.11
CA VAL A 112 -2.59 3.72 31.95
C VAL A 112 -3.83 4.42 32.50
N ALA A 113 -4.86 4.58 31.69
CA ALA A 113 -6.15 5.13 32.09
C ALA A 113 -7.27 4.23 31.58
N ASP A 114 -8.20 3.86 32.45
CA ASP A 114 -9.37 3.02 32.12
C ASP A 114 -8.98 1.69 31.41
N GLY A 115 -7.83 1.12 31.77
CA GLY A 115 -7.33 -0.12 31.17
C GLY A 115 -6.77 0.01 29.75
N ALA A 116 -6.46 1.23 29.35
CA ALA A 116 -5.86 1.54 28.03
C ALA A 116 -4.72 2.55 28.17
N VAL A 117 -3.87 2.57 27.13
CA VAL A 117 -2.81 3.57 26.94
C VAL A 117 -3.12 4.33 25.64
N ALA A 118 -3.18 5.65 25.73
CA ALA A 118 -3.21 6.54 24.57
C ALA A 118 -1.75 6.83 24.14
N TYR A 119 -1.31 6.23 23.04
CA TYR A 119 0.04 6.37 22.51
C TYR A 119 0.05 7.43 21.41
N ALA A 120 0.55 8.62 21.71
CA ALA A 120 0.44 9.84 20.90
C ALA A 120 1.41 9.86 19.69
N LYS A 121 1.73 8.72 19.11
CA LYS A 121 2.52 8.64 17.86
C LYS A 121 1.61 8.36 16.69
N GLN A 122 1.96 8.96 15.54
CA GLN A 122 1.22 8.77 14.29
C GLN A 122 1.96 7.85 13.33
N PHE A 123 1.25 7.31 12.35
CA PHE A 123 1.78 6.43 11.30
C PHE A 123 2.46 5.17 11.82
N VAL A 124 2.06 4.71 13.01
CA VAL A 124 2.69 3.57 13.70
C VAL A 124 2.36 2.26 12.98
N LEU A 125 3.36 1.44 12.76
CA LEU A 125 3.20 0.04 12.34
C LEU A 125 2.84 -0.79 13.57
N LEU A 126 1.59 -1.23 13.69
CA LEU A 126 1.07 -1.90 14.90
C LEU A 126 1.83 -3.16 15.29
N ASP A 127 2.36 -3.90 14.31
CA ASP A 127 3.16 -5.10 14.49
C ASP A 127 4.54 -4.85 15.13
N THR A 128 4.98 -3.59 15.13
CA THR A 128 6.27 -3.17 15.73
C THR A 128 6.14 -2.68 17.17
N ILE A 129 4.92 -2.60 17.70
CA ILE A 129 4.68 -2.10 19.04
C ILE A 129 5.20 -3.11 20.07
N VAL A 130 6.04 -2.61 20.96
CA VAL A 130 6.53 -3.35 22.13
C VAL A 130 6.04 -2.64 23.39
N VAL A 131 5.29 -3.35 24.22
CA VAL A 131 4.80 -2.83 25.52
C VAL A 131 5.48 -3.58 26.63
N LYS A 132 5.95 -2.86 27.65
CA LYS A 132 6.58 -3.44 28.84
C LYS A 132 5.92 -2.92 30.11
N ASN A 133 5.72 -3.81 31.07
CA ASN A 133 5.39 -3.48 32.44
C ASN A 133 6.68 -3.63 33.27
N ALA A 134 7.25 -2.51 33.69
CA ALA A 134 8.63 -2.43 34.22
C ALA A 134 9.64 -3.05 33.20
N ASP A 135 10.21 -4.21 33.51
CA ASP A 135 11.14 -4.94 32.64
C ASP A 135 10.49 -6.13 31.90
N ALA A 136 9.24 -6.46 32.23
CA ALA A 136 8.53 -7.57 31.61
C ALA A 136 7.87 -7.14 30.29
N THR A 137 8.23 -7.78 29.18
CA THR A 137 7.60 -7.56 27.87
C THR A 137 6.24 -8.25 27.82
N LEU A 138 5.21 -7.48 27.48
CA LEU A 138 3.84 -7.97 27.29
C LEU A 138 3.68 -8.58 25.90
N VAL A 139 2.78 -9.56 25.77
CA VAL A 139 2.52 -10.28 24.53
C VAL A 139 1.31 -9.71 23.83
N ALA A 140 1.50 -9.25 22.59
CA ALA A 140 0.41 -8.76 21.74
C ALA A 140 -0.64 -9.87 21.50
N GLY A 141 -1.92 -9.50 21.54
CA GLY A 141 -3.06 -10.40 21.39
C GLY A 141 -3.43 -11.16 22.66
N SER A 142 -2.53 -11.29 23.65
CA SER A 142 -2.79 -11.93 24.95
C SER A 142 -2.87 -10.91 26.08
N ASP A 143 -1.85 -10.04 26.20
CA ASP A 143 -1.77 -9.07 27.28
C ASP A 143 -2.28 -7.69 26.86
N TYR A 144 -2.20 -7.37 25.58
CA TYR A 144 -2.72 -6.12 25.01
C TYR A 144 -3.13 -6.27 23.54
N VAL A 145 -3.96 -5.34 23.08
CA VAL A 145 -4.30 -5.13 21.65
C VAL A 145 -4.09 -3.66 21.32
N ALA A 146 -3.37 -3.40 20.24
CA ALA A 146 -3.17 -2.06 19.71
C ALA A 146 -4.07 -1.81 18.49
N THR A 147 -4.69 -0.64 18.43
CA THR A 147 -5.57 -0.21 17.32
C THR A 147 -5.30 1.24 16.98
N HIS A 148 -5.47 1.61 15.70
CA HIS A 148 -5.42 3.01 15.31
C HIS A 148 -6.69 3.73 15.79
N ALA A 149 -6.53 4.93 16.35
CA ALA A 149 -7.59 5.85 16.72
C ALA A 149 -7.95 6.73 15.50
N GLU A 150 -9.12 7.40 15.57
CA GLU A 150 -9.59 8.26 14.47
C GLU A 150 -8.69 9.47 14.20
N ASP A 151 -7.96 9.93 15.21
CA ASP A 151 -7.00 11.04 15.10
C ASP A 151 -5.62 10.63 14.55
N GLY A 152 -5.45 9.35 14.17
CA GLY A 152 -4.22 8.78 13.65
C GLY A 152 -3.21 8.34 14.72
N THR A 153 -3.53 8.52 16.02
CA THR A 153 -2.76 7.97 17.14
C THR A 153 -3.05 6.49 17.35
N VAL A 154 -2.46 5.87 18.37
CA VAL A 154 -2.69 4.46 18.69
C VAL A 154 -3.29 4.33 20.09
N THR A 155 -4.34 3.54 20.20
CA THR A 155 -4.90 3.09 21.47
C THR A 155 -4.42 1.66 21.74
N ILE A 156 -3.78 1.45 22.90
CA ILE A 156 -3.33 0.14 23.36
C ILE A 156 -4.26 -0.29 24.49
N THR A 157 -5.18 -1.20 24.20
CA THR A 157 -6.10 -1.77 25.19
C THR A 157 -5.39 -2.90 25.95
N ILE A 158 -5.35 -2.80 27.28
CA ILE A 158 -4.70 -3.79 28.13
C ILE A 158 -5.70 -4.88 28.48
N LEU A 159 -5.29 -6.13 28.27
CA LEU A 159 -6.07 -7.34 28.57
C LEU A 159 -5.63 -8.01 29.87
N SER A 160 -4.34 -7.97 30.18
CA SER A 160 -3.75 -8.56 31.37
C SER A 160 -4.10 -7.74 32.62
N GLU A 161 -4.69 -8.39 33.64
CA GLU A 161 -5.06 -7.73 34.91
C GLU A 161 -3.86 -7.11 35.62
N ALA A 162 -2.73 -7.81 35.63
CA ALA A 162 -1.50 -7.31 36.26
C ALA A 162 -0.96 -6.03 35.58
N ALA A 163 -1.20 -5.86 34.27
CA ALA A 163 -0.79 -4.66 33.55
C ALA A 163 -1.82 -3.53 33.65
N LYS A 164 -3.10 -3.81 33.88
CA LYS A 164 -4.14 -2.83 34.13
C LYS A 164 -3.95 -2.05 35.42
N GLU A 165 -3.36 -2.71 36.43
CA GLU A 165 -3.07 -2.09 37.74
C GLU A 165 -1.80 -1.23 37.72
N ALA A 166 -1.02 -1.24 36.66
CA ALA A 166 0.15 -0.42 36.49
C ALA A 166 -0.25 1.04 36.27
N GLU A 167 0.44 1.99 36.92
CA GLU A 167 0.22 3.43 36.67
C GLU A 167 0.74 3.84 35.29
N THR A 168 1.86 3.25 34.87
CA THR A 168 2.52 3.51 33.58
C THR A 168 3.01 2.22 32.94
N LEU A 169 3.02 2.20 31.61
CA LEU A 169 3.67 1.19 30.79
C LEU A 169 4.68 1.85 29.85
N LYS A 170 5.73 1.13 29.53
CA LYS A 170 6.73 1.57 28.58
C LYS A 170 6.36 1.08 27.20
N VAL A 171 6.31 1.99 26.22
CA VAL A 171 5.91 1.69 24.85
C VAL A 171 7.01 2.13 23.89
N ALA A 172 7.39 1.25 22.97
CA ALA A 172 8.26 1.53 21.86
C ALA A 172 7.60 1.05 20.55
N SER A 173 7.92 1.68 19.43
CA SER A 173 7.34 1.32 18.13
C SER A 173 8.19 1.82 16.96
N THR A 174 7.76 1.47 15.74
CA THR A 174 8.26 2.07 14.51
C THR A 174 7.11 2.76 13.79
N SER A 175 7.31 4.01 13.40
CA SER A 175 6.37 4.77 12.56
C SER A 175 6.86 4.87 11.12
N LEU A 176 5.96 4.94 10.17
CA LEU A 176 6.28 5.34 8.80
C LEU A 176 6.75 6.80 8.79
N LYS A 177 7.66 7.09 7.86
CA LYS A 177 8.22 8.42 7.62
C LYS A 177 8.03 8.79 6.14
N PRO A 178 6.85 9.30 5.73
CA PRO A 178 6.56 9.63 4.34
C PRO A 178 7.50 10.69 3.75
N ASP A 179 7.93 11.67 4.54
CA ASP A 179 8.90 12.72 4.18
C ASP A 179 10.32 12.19 3.94
N GLY A 180 10.58 10.94 4.29
CA GLY A 180 11.82 10.22 3.97
C GLY A 180 11.87 9.69 2.53
N VAL A 181 10.72 9.66 1.82
CA VAL A 181 10.66 9.28 0.42
C VAL A 181 11.24 10.39 -0.45
N THR A 182 11.99 10.01 -1.47
CA THR A 182 12.68 10.95 -2.36
C THR A 182 12.28 10.74 -3.82
N ALA A 183 12.64 11.68 -4.69
CA ALA A 183 12.45 11.52 -6.14
C ALA A 183 13.13 10.24 -6.69
N ALA A 184 14.24 9.81 -6.08
CA ALA A 184 14.92 8.58 -6.46
C ALA A 184 14.09 7.32 -6.14
N ASP A 185 13.27 7.34 -5.09
CA ASP A 185 12.37 6.22 -4.76
C ASP A 185 11.20 6.12 -5.75
N ILE A 186 10.69 7.27 -6.23
CA ILE A 186 9.67 7.31 -7.29
C ILE A 186 10.24 6.82 -8.62
N VAL A 187 11.40 7.33 -9.03
CA VAL A 187 12.08 6.88 -10.26
C VAL A 187 12.42 5.38 -10.17
N GLY A 188 12.89 4.97 -9.01
CA GLY A 188 13.22 3.58 -8.75
C GLY A 188 14.44 3.11 -9.53
N GLY A 189 14.49 1.80 -9.75
CA GLY A 189 15.59 1.15 -10.45
C GLY A 189 15.46 -0.37 -10.38
N VAL A 190 16.47 -1.03 -10.91
CA VAL A 190 16.62 -2.48 -10.84
C VAL A 190 17.82 -2.79 -9.95
N ASP A 191 17.59 -3.52 -8.88
CA ASP A 191 18.69 -4.01 -8.04
C ASP A 191 19.55 -5.00 -8.81
N ALA A 192 20.85 -4.71 -8.94
CA ALA A 192 21.76 -5.49 -9.78
C ALA A 192 22.02 -6.91 -9.27
N LEU A 193 21.81 -7.16 -7.96
CA LEU A 193 22.07 -8.46 -7.33
C LEU A 193 20.82 -9.33 -7.32
N THR A 194 19.67 -8.75 -7.03
CA THR A 194 18.40 -9.48 -6.85
C THR A 194 17.50 -9.42 -8.07
N GLY A 195 17.74 -8.47 -9.00
CA GLY A 195 16.85 -8.17 -10.12
C GLY A 195 15.53 -7.53 -9.70
N LYS A 196 15.37 -7.14 -8.43
CA LYS A 196 14.15 -6.52 -7.92
C LYS A 196 13.97 -5.12 -8.52
N GLU A 197 12.81 -4.88 -9.09
CA GLU A 197 12.40 -3.59 -9.63
C GLU A 197 11.68 -2.76 -8.57
N THR A 198 11.88 -1.45 -8.61
CA THR A 198 11.23 -0.48 -7.71
C THR A 198 10.80 0.77 -8.49
N GLY A 199 9.85 1.53 -7.94
CA GLY A 199 9.40 2.79 -8.53
C GLY A 199 8.85 2.62 -9.95
N LEU A 200 9.19 3.55 -10.84
CA LEU A 200 8.71 3.57 -12.23
C LEU A 200 9.13 2.34 -13.06
N GLU A 201 10.18 1.60 -12.65
CA GLU A 201 10.55 0.36 -13.34
C GLU A 201 9.44 -0.69 -13.29
N LEU A 202 8.57 -0.65 -12.30
CA LEU A 202 7.45 -1.57 -12.13
C LEU A 202 6.38 -1.47 -13.22
N VAL A 203 6.39 -0.43 -14.05
CA VAL A 203 5.52 -0.32 -15.24
C VAL A 203 5.64 -1.55 -16.13
N ARG A 204 6.86 -2.09 -16.29
CA ARG A 204 7.12 -3.27 -17.12
C ARG A 204 6.43 -4.54 -16.63
N GLN A 205 6.04 -4.58 -15.34
CA GLN A 205 5.37 -5.75 -14.75
C GLN A 205 3.85 -5.73 -14.97
N ILE A 206 3.27 -4.61 -15.41
CA ILE A 206 1.82 -4.43 -15.48
C ILE A 206 1.21 -5.36 -16.54
N TYR A 207 1.72 -5.33 -17.76
CA TYR A 207 1.20 -6.20 -18.81
C TYR A 207 1.40 -7.70 -18.51
N PRO A 208 2.58 -8.18 -18.10
CA PRO A 208 2.76 -9.59 -17.76
C PRO A 208 1.89 -10.08 -16.60
N ARG A 209 1.56 -9.22 -15.65
CA ARG A 209 0.77 -9.60 -14.46
C ARG A 209 -0.73 -9.52 -14.69
N PHE A 210 -1.19 -8.49 -15.40
CA PHE A 210 -2.60 -8.14 -15.46
C PHE A 210 -3.18 -8.23 -16.88
N GLY A 211 -2.35 -8.40 -17.91
CA GLY A 211 -2.79 -8.36 -19.31
C GLY A 211 -3.29 -6.98 -19.76
N MET A 212 -2.97 -5.92 -19.01
CA MET A 212 -3.41 -4.55 -19.26
C MET A 212 -2.23 -3.69 -19.71
N THR A 213 -2.46 -2.82 -20.69
CA THR A 213 -1.45 -1.85 -21.13
C THR A 213 -1.71 -0.49 -20.46
N PRO A 214 -0.72 0.10 -19.77
CA PRO A 214 -0.84 1.45 -19.24
C PRO A 214 -1.11 2.48 -20.34
N GLY A 215 -2.07 3.37 -20.10
CA GLY A 215 -2.34 4.50 -21.00
C GLY A 215 -1.83 5.83 -20.45
N ILE A 216 -1.78 5.94 -19.10
CA ILE A 216 -1.36 7.17 -18.41
C ILE A 216 -0.46 6.80 -17.24
N LEU A 217 0.71 7.45 -17.14
CA LEU A 217 1.60 7.33 -15.99
C LEU A 217 1.57 8.63 -15.17
N MET A 218 1.38 8.53 -13.86
CA MET A 218 1.26 9.67 -12.98
C MET A 218 2.08 9.48 -11.70
N ALA A 219 2.61 10.59 -11.18
CA ALA A 219 3.25 10.65 -9.86
C ALA A 219 2.79 11.94 -9.15
N PRO A 220 1.58 11.96 -8.55
CA PRO A 220 1.04 13.12 -7.85
C PRO A 220 1.97 13.56 -6.72
N GLY A 221 2.17 14.86 -6.57
CA GLY A 221 3.11 15.43 -5.60
C GLY A 221 4.58 15.36 -6.01
N TRP A 222 4.94 14.61 -7.07
CA TRP A 222 6.34 14.36 -7.47
C TRP A 222 6.67 14.83 -8.88
N SER A 223 5.69 14.91 -9.77
CA SER A 223 5.88 15.21 -11.20
C SER A 223 6.44 16.62 -11.47
N HIS A 224 6.41 17.53 -10.48
CA HIS A 224 7.07 18.82 -10.56
C HIS A 224 8.60 18.72 -10.46
N ASN A 225 9.14 17.62 -9.97
CA ASN A 225 10.58 17.36 -9.92
C ASN A 225 11.07 16.99 -11.33
N PRO A 226 12.08 17.70 -11.89
CA PRO A 226 12.56 17.45 -13.25
C PRO A 226 13.05 16.02 -13.49
N THR A 227 13.66 15.38 -12.50
CA THR A 227 14.14 14.00 -12.60
C THR A 227 12.97 13.02 -12.74
N VAL A 228 11.91 13.22 -11.94
CA VAL A 228 10.69 12.37 -12.00
C VAL A 228 9.97 12.62 -13.33
N ALA A 229 9.83 13.89 -13.76
CA ALA A 229 9.19 14.23 -15.03
C ALA A 229 9.91 13.59 -16.23
N ALA A 230 11.24 13.68 -16.28
CA ALA A 230 12.03 13.04 -17.33
C ALA A 230 11.90 11.51 -17.32
N ALA A 231 11.87 10.89 -16.13
CA ALA A 231 11.68 9.45 -16.01
C ALA A 231 10.28 9.01 -16.47
N LEU A 232 9.23 9.75 -16.10
CA LEU A 232 7.86 9.50 -16.58
C LEU A 232 7.79 9.60 -18.11
N GLN A 233 8.38 10.64 -18.70
CA GLN A 233 8.44 10.80 -20.15
C GLN A 233 9.15 9.62 -20.82
N ALA A 234 10.33 9.25 -20.34
CA ALA A 234 11.10 8.12 -20.88
C ALA A 234 10.32 6.78 -20.85
N LYS A 235 9.47 6.57 -19.83
CA LYS A 235 8.64 5.37 -19.72
C LYS A 235 7.40 5.40 -20.63
N THR A 236 6.98 6.56 -21.12
CA THR A 236 5.85 6.69 -22.06
C THR A 236 6.28 6.61 -23.52
N GLU A 237 7.56 6.89 -23.83
CA GLU A 237 8.12 6.86 -25.18
C GLU A 237 8.72 5.49 -25.58
N GLY A 238 8.95 4.59 -24.64
CA GLY A 238 9.53 3.26 -24.84
C GLY A 238 8.60 2.11 -24.56
#